data_3bf91598de22651af28b0c5d81dbc9ae
#
_entry.id   3bf91598de22651af28b0c5d81dbc9ae
#
_cell.length_a   1.000
_cell.length_b   1.000
_cell.length_c   1.000
_cell.angle_alpha   90.00
_cell.angle_beta   90.00
_cell.angle_gamma   90.00
#
_symmetry.space_group_name_H-M   'P 1'
#
loop_
_entity.id
_entity.type
_entity.pdbx_description
1 polymer ?
#
loop_
_entity_poly.entity_id
_entity_poly.type
_entity_poly.pdbx_seq_one_letter_code
_entity_poly.pdbx_strand_id
1 'polypeptide(L)' 'MQHLEEKLAHLIRTVDDLSDVVAAQQTEIDRLTRRVEMLMQREGEREASGGDAVVLADQRPPHW' A
#
# COMPACT_ATOMS: atom_id res chain seq x y z
N MET A 1 6.20 -33.75 -30.51
CA MET A 1 6.76 -33.79 -29.16
C MET A 1 7.58 -32.55 -28.85
N GLN A 2 8.55 -32.24 -29.73
CA GLN A 2 9.35 -31.03 -29.50
C GLN A 2 8.48 -29.79 -29.36
N HIS A 3 7.42 -29.70 -30.17
CA HIS A 3 6.54 -28.54 -30.14
C HIS A 3 5.87 -28.39 -28.79
N LEU A 4 5.43 -29.51 -28.23
CA LEU A 4 4.80 -29.50 -26.92
C LEU A 4 5.81 -29.15 -25.84
N GLU A 5 7.03 -29.66 -25.96
CA GLU A 5 8.07 -29.36 -25.01
C GLU A 5 8.44 -27.89 -25.03
N GLU A 6 8.47 -27.31 -26.22
CA GLU A 6 8.76 -25.89 -26.35
C GLU A 6 7.66 -25.05 -25.73
N LYS A 7 6.41 -25.44 -25.96
CA LYS A 7 5.28 -24.72 -25.37
C LYS A 7 5.31 -24.84 -23.86
N LEU A 8 5.63 -26.03 -23.36
CA LEU A 8 5.71 -26.24 -21.93
C LEU A 8 6.81 -25.39 -21.31
N ALA A 9 7.97 -25.37 -21.96
CA ALA A 9 9.07 -24.54 -21.48
C ALA A 9 8.69 -23.07 -21.46
N HIS A 10 7.97 -22.63 -22.49
CA HIS A 10 7.52 -21.25 -22.55
C HIS A 10 6.55 -20.94 -21.40
N LEU A 11 5.63 -21.86 -21.14
CA LEU A 11 4.66 -21.67 -20.07
C LEU A 11 5.34 -21.62 -18.71
N ILE A 12 6.32 -22.50 -18.51
CA ILE A 12 7.06 -22.52 -17.25
C ILE A 12 7.76 -21.17 -17.04
N ARG A 13 8.39 -20.65 -18.08
CA ARG A 13 9.05 -19.36 -17.97
C ARG A 13 8.06 -18.26 -17.68
N THR A 14 6.92 -18.30 -18.35
CA THR A 14 5.89 -17.30 -18.12
C THR A 14 5.39 -17.34 -16.69
N VAL A 15 5.17 -18.53 -16.15
CA VAL A 15 4.73 -18.68 -14.78
C VAL A 15 5.78 -18.16 -13.82
N ASP A 16 7.06 -18.46 -14.08
CA ASP A 16 8.13 -17.95 -13.24
C ASP A 16 8.18 -16.43 -13.26
N ASP A 17 8.03 -15.85 -14.45
CA ASP A 17 8.02 -14.39 -14.57
C ASP A 17 6.84 -13.78 -13.83
N LEU A 18 5.68 -14.39 -13.93
CA LEU A 18 4.51 -13.93 -13.21
C LEU A 18 4.69 -14.04 -11.71
N SER A 19 5.33 -15.12 -11.27
CA SER A 19 5.60 -15.29 -9.84
C SER A 19 6.49 -14.17 -9.33
N ASP A 20 7.49 -13.78 -10.13
CA ASP A 20 8.37 -12.67 -9.75
C ASP A 20 7.59 -11.36 -9.68
N VAL A 21 6.69 -11.15 -10.63
CA VAL A 21 5.86 -9.93 -10.64
C VAL A 21 4.97 -9.90 -9.40
N VAL A 22 4.33 -11.02 -9.09
CA VAL A 22 3.46 -11.09 -7.91
C VAL A 22 4.26 -10.81 -6.64
N ALA A 23 5.45 -11.37 -6.53
CA ALA A 23 6.30 -11.13 -5.36
C ALA A 23 6.66 -9.66 -5.24
N ALA A 24 7.02 -9.03 -6.36
CA ALA A 24 7.36 -7.62 -6.37
C ALA A 24 6.15 -6.76 -5.99
N GLN A 25 4.99 -7.13 -6.49
CA GLN A 25 3.77 -6.40 -6.16
C GLN A 25 3.43 -6.54 -4.68
N GLN A 26 3.64 -7.72 -4.12
CA GLN A 26 3.38 -7.91 -2.70
C GLN A 26 4.30 -7.05 -1.85
N THR A 27 5.56 -6.97 -2.23
CA THR A 27 6.50 -6.11 -1.53
C THR A 27 6.06 -4.65 -1.59
N GLU A 28 5.59 -4.23 -2.75
CA GLU A 28 5.13 -2.85 -2.92
C GLU A 28 3.87 -2.60 -2.11
N ILE A 29 2.95 -3.56 -2.08
CA ILE A 29 1.74 -3.45 -1.29
C ILE A 29 2.08 -3.34 0.18
N ASP A 30 3.02 -4.16 0.66
CA ASP A 30 3.44 -4.11 2.05
C ASP A 30 4.04 -2.74 2.39
N ARG A 31 4.85 -2.22 1.47
CA ARG A 31 5.48 -0.91 1.67
C ARG A 31 4.42 0.19 1.75
N LEU A 32 3.47 0.16 0.84
CA LEU A 32 2.40 1.15 0.82
C LEU A 32 1.48 1.02 2.03
N THR A 33 1.22 -0.20 2.45
CA THR A 33 0.39 -0.44 3.62
C THR A 33 1.03 0.19 4.85
N ARG A 34 2.33 -0.05 5.05
CA ARG A 34 3.03 0.54 6.18
C ARG A 34 3.02 2.06 6.12
N ARG A 35 3.17 2.60 4.91
CA ARG A 35 3.18 4.05 4.76
C ARG A 35 1.82 4.64 5.09
N VAL A 36 0.75 3.99 4.64
CA VAL A 36 -0.60 4.43 4.96
C VAL A 36 -0.83 4.37 6.46
N GLU A 37 -0.40 3.27 7.09
CA GLU A 37 -0.56 3.13 8.53
C GLU A 37 0.15 4.25 9.27
N MET A 38 1.37 4.58 8.84
CA MET A 38 2.11 5.66 9.46
C MET A 38 1.41 6.99 9.27
N LEU A 39 0.89 7.23 8.08
CA LEU A 39 0.20 8.48 7.81
C LEU A 39 -1.09 8.58 8.62
N MET A 40 -1.80 7.47 8.75
CA MET A 40 -3.03 7.46 9.54
C MET A 40 -2.72 7.68 11.01
N GLN A 41 -1.63 7.10 11.49
CA GLN A 41 -1.23 7.30 12.88
C GLN A 41 -0.88 8.75 13.13
N ARG A 42 -0.13 9.36 12.22
CA ARG A 42 0.24 10.77 12.34
C ARG A 42 -0.99 11.66 12.28
N GLU A 43 -1.93 11.30 11.41
CA GLU A 43 -3.15 12.07 11.29
C GLU A 43 -3.99 11.96 12.58
N GLY A 44 -4.04 10.76 13.15
CA GLY A 44 -4.74 10.58 14.41
C GLY A 44 -4.11 11.39 15.52
N GLU A 45 -2.79 11.41 15.57
CA GLU A 45 -2.09 12.21 16.57
C GLU A 45 -2.32 13.69 16.36
N ARG A 46 -2.31 14.11 15.11
CA ARG A 46 -2.55 15.51 14.80
C ARG A 46 -3.98 15.91 15.15
N GLU A 47 -4.93 15.04 14.87
CA GLU A 47 -6.32 15.31 15.22
C GLU A 47 -6.49 15.39 16.73
N ALA A 48 -5.83 14.53 17.45
CA ALA A 48 -5.92 14.56 18.92
C ALA A 48 -5.33 15.84 19.46
N SER A 49 -4.18 16.25 18.97
CA SER A 49 -3.55 17.51 19.42
C SER A 49 -4.29 18.71 18.88
N GLY A 50 -4.55 18.69 17.58
CA GLY A 50 -5.20 19.81 16.93
C GLY A 50 -6.62 19.97 17.34
N GLY A 51 -7.28 18.87 17.59
CA GLY A 51 -8.67 18.93 18.04
C GLY A 51 -8.81 19.66 19.35
N ASP A 52 -7.89 19.37 20.26
CA ASP A 52 -7.91 20.07 21.53
C ASP A 52 -7.70 21.57 21.34
N ALA A 53 -6.74 21.91 20.52
CA ALA A 53 -6.43 23.32 20.27
C ALA A 53 -7.58 24.00 19.53
N VAL A 54 -8.14 23.32 18.54
CA VAL A 54 -9.22 23.89 17.75
C VAL A 54 -10.47 24.09 18.60
N VAL A 55 -10.77 23.14 19.43
CA VAL A 55 -11.95 23.26 20.27
C VAL A 55 -11.83 24.48 21.15
N LEU A 56 -10.66 24.78 21.58
CA LEU A 56 -10.45 25.97 22.38
C LEU A 56 -10.63 27.22 21.56
N ALA A 57 -10.27 27.18 20.38
CA ALA A 57 -10.46 28.32 19.50
C ALA A 57 -11.88 28.40 19.10
N ASP A 58 -12.28 27.96 18.84
CA ASP A 58 -13.16 28.14 18.40
C ASP A 58 -13.64 28.07 17.99
N GLN A 59 -13.42 27.61 17.80
CA GLN A 59 -13.68 27.20 17.66
C GLN A 59 -13.93 27.28 16.95
N ARG A 60 -13.82 27.46 16.42
CA ARG A 60 -13.90 27.32 15.91
C ARG A 60 -14.20 27.28 15.20
N PRO A 61 -14.26 27.52 15.08
CA PRO A 61 -14.49 27.23 14.50
C PRO A 61 -14.69 27.01 13.71
N PRO A 62 -14.74 26.82 13.29
CA PRO A 62 -14.82 26.30 12.67
C PRO A 62 -14.82 26.12 11.86
N HIS A 63 -14.43 25.95 11.32
CA HIS A 63 -14.30 25.52 10.92
C HIS A 63 -14.14 25.30 10.43
N TRP A 64 -13.71 25.24 10.23
CA TRP A 64 -13.46 24.56 10.10
C TRP A 64 -13.68 24.36 9.97
#